data_fa50f5001419a21666f11cad1879aa94
#
_entry.id   fa50f5001419a21666f11cad1879aa94
#
_cell.length_a   1.000
_cell.length_b   1.000
_cell.length_c   1.000
_cell.angle_alpha   90.00
_cell.angle_beta   90.00
_cell.angle_gamma   90.00
#
_symmetry.space_group_name_H-M   'P 1'
#
loop_
_entity.id
_entity.type
_entity.pdbx_description
1 polymer ?
#
loop_
_entity_poly.entity_id
_entity_poly.type
_entity_poly.pdbx_seq_one_letter_code
_entity_poly.pdbx_strand_id
1 'polypeptide(L)'
;MSDSWQTYKDNSEPFSPPENNQWITVEGVIPPNTTPILKRRYISNKCLSTHNTAGGAIYHTPRHQGDDVNISVNPTTGYFKEKIPLQGGGWCQWHINTIVFVIMYTDVNHLIKDAVPYTGTGITIYINDSEKPKEMKKFTNYINYKPIIYPFLRKDYDTPNQIGLYGESGGTTSFGLSLIPGSEWKITYMPTLDETKMPKIIVSENPPGIYPRGNARVEYPDGKIDLNRDSIDYWKINNTSQWE
;
A
#
# COMPACT_ATOMS: atom_id res chain seq x y z
N MET A 1 32.94 20.94 0.02
CA MET A 1 32.60 20.40 1.36
C MET A 1 31.19 20.76 1.85
N SER A 2 30.46 21.68 1.22
CA SER A 2 29.13 22.09 1.65
C SER A 2 28.02 21.08 1.33
N ASP A 3 28.02 20.47 0.14
CA ASP A 3 26.89 19.68 -0.35
C ASP A 3 26.71 18.31 0.36
N SER A 4 27.82 17.63 0.68
CA SER A 4 27.76 16.35 1.38
C SER A 4 27.30 16.46 2.84
N TRP A 5 27.69 17.54 3.53
CA TRP A 5 27.27 17.83 4.89
C TRP A 5 25.79 18.24 4.96
N GLN A 6 25.35 19.07 4.02
CA GLN A 6 23.93 19.44 3.94
C GLN A 6 23.05 18.23 3.63
N THR A 7 23.47 17.40 2.67
CA THR A 7 22.79 16.13 2.35
C THR A 7 22.73 15.19 3.56
N TYR A 8 23.80 15.08 4.35
CA TYR A 8 23.78 14.29 5.58
C TYR A 8 22.80 14.84 6.61
N LYS A 9 22.81 16.14 6.87
CA LYS A 9 21.84 16.79 7.77
C LYS A 9 20.40 16.55 7.33
N ASP A 10 20.12 16.78 6.04
CA ASP A 10 18.78 16.60 5.49
C ASP A 10 18.31 15.15 5.58
N ASN A 11 19.22 14.18 5.46
CA ASN A 11 18.92 12.74 5.58
C ASN A 11 18.66 12.28 7.01
N SER A 12 19.27 12.93 7.98
CA SER A 12 19.23 12.53 9.40
C SER A 12 18.22 13.33 10.23
N GLU A 13 17.53 14.30 9.64
CA GLU A 13 16.59 15.14 10.36
C GLU A 13 15.33 14.35 10.73
N PRO A 14 15.02 14.19 12.04
CA PRO A 14 13.80 13.56 12.47
C PRO A 14 12.58 14.46 12.19
N PHE A 15 11.41 13.85 12.07
CA PHE A 15 10.16 14.62 12.08
C PHE A 15 9.98 15.32 13.44
N SER A 16 9.59 16.60 13.38
CA SER A 16 9.31 17.44 14.53
C SER A 16 8.01 18.22 14.27
N PRO A 17 6.85 17.56 14.32
CA PRO A 17 5.57 18.19 14.05
C PRO A 17 5.32 19.35 15.03
N PRO A 18 4.86 20.53 14.55
CA PRO A 18 4.55 21.65 15.42
C PRO A 18 3.34 21.34 16.32
N GLU A 19 3.27 21.94 17.51
CA GLU A 19 2.18 21.71 18.48
C GLU A 19 0.80 22.08 17.92
N ASN A 20 0.71 23.14 17.13
CA ASN A 20 -0.52 23.62 16.50
C ASN A 20 -0.81 22.95 15.13
N ASN A 21 -0.44 21.68 14.97
CA ASN A 21 -0.62 20.95 13.74
C ASN A 21 -2.10 20.66 13.43
N GLN A 22 -2.38 20.42 12.17
CA GLN A 22 -3.62 19.82 11.71
C GLN A 22 -3.40 18.32 11.43
N TRP A 23 -4.47 17.53 11.50
CA TRP A 23 -4.36 16.08 11.52
C TRP A 23 -5.33 15.42 10.56
N ILE A 24 -4.86 14.37 9.87
CA ILE A 24 -5.73 13.43 9.15
C ILE A 24 -6.02 12.27 10.11
N THR A 25 -7.30 11.97 10.33
CA THR A 25 -7.71 10.77 11.09
C THR A 25 -7.76 9.58 10.14
N VAL A 26 -7.06 8.51 10.49
CA VAL A 26 -7.12 7.19 9.80
C VAL A 26 -7.72 6.20 10.80
N GLU A 27 -8.85 5.62 10.47
CA GLU A 27 -9.52 4.65 11.35
C GLU A 27 -10.14 3.50 10.56
N GLY A 28 -10.44 2.42 11.24
CA GLY A 28 -11.10 1.28 10.61
C GLY A 28 -11.16 0.06 11.49
N VAL A 29 -11.54 -1.05 10.85
CA VAL A 29 -11.55 -2.38 11.48
C VAL A 29 -10.79 -3.31 10.56
N ILE A 30 -9.80 -4.02 11.10
CA ILE A 30 -9.06 -5.04 10.35
C ILE A 30 -9.65 -6.42 10.60
N PRO A 31 -9.64 -7.31 9.60
CA PRO A 31 -10.07 -8.69 9.75
C PRO A 31 -9.21 -9.49 10.76
N PRO A 32 -9.73 -10.55 11.35
CA PRO A 32 -8.94 -11.49 12.17
C PRO A 32 -7.72 -12.03 11.40
N ASN A 33 -6.69 -12.45 12.14
CA ASN A 33 -5.44 -13.01 11.60
C ASN A 33 -4.66 -12.07 10.66
N THR A 34 -4.98 -10.76 10.68
CA THR A 34 -4.27 -9.75 9.89
C THR A 34 -3.60 -8.70 10.77
N THR A 35 -2.60 -8.04 10.22
CA THR A 35 -1.92 -6.90 10.84
C THR A 35 -1.94 -5.71 9.90
N PRO A 36 -2.16 -4.48 10.41
CA PRO A 36 -2.09 -3.27 9.61
C PRO A 36 -0.65 -2.75 9.53
N ILE A 37 -0.32 -2.18 8.38
CA ILE A 37 0.89 -1.40 8.14
C ILE A 37 0.45 -0.03 7.66
N LEU A 38 0.75 1.02 8.41
CA LEU A 38 0.47 2.41 8.06
C LEU A 38 1.79 3.13 7.84
N LYS A 39 1.98 3.64 6.63
CA LYS A 39 3.15 4.43 6.26
C LYS A 39 2.71 5.83 5.91
N ARG A 40 3.44 6.80 6.40
CA ARG A 40 3.30 8.20 6.00
C ARG A 40 4.54 8.63 5.23
N ARG A 41 4.32 9.39 4.16
CA ARG A 41 5.39 9.99 3.36
C ARG A 41 5.21 11.48 3.30
N TYR A 42 6.27 12.19 3.56
CA TYR A 42 6.36 13.64 3.50
C TYR A 42 7.24 14.07 2.35
N ILE A 43 6.99 15.27 1.86
CA ILE A 43 7.79 15.94 0.83
C ILE A 43 8.30 17.27 1.37
N SER A 44 9.48 17.68 0.94
CA SER A 44 10.07 18.97 1.25
C SER A 44 10.54 19.68 -0.02
N ASN A 45 10.08 20.91 -0.21
CA ASN A 45 10.63 21.80 -1.23
C ASN A 45 11.84 22.60 -0.73
N LYS A 46 12.11 22.58 0.57
CA LYS A 46 13.26 23.25 1.19
C LYS A 46 14.51 22.40 1.17
N CYS A 47 14.36 21.10 1.39
CA CYS A 47 15.43 20.13 1.27
C CYS A 47 15.27 19.38 -0.05
N LEU A 48 16.32 19.38 -0.89
CA LEU A 48 16.28 18.84 -2.23
C LEU A 48 17.17 17.60 -2.36
N SER A 49 16.78 16.71 -3.23
CA SER A 49 17.60 15.60 -3.70
C SER A 49 18.28 15.99 -5.00
N THR A 50 19.59 15.72 -5.09
CA THR A 50 20.39 16.01 -6.27
C THR A 50 20.50 14.76 -7.13
N HIS A 51 20.26 14.91 -8.41
CA HIS A 51 20.29 13.84 -9.41
C HIS A 51 21.15 14.26 -10.61
N ASN A 52 21.73 13.28 -11.30
CA ASN A 52 22.48 13.47 -12.53
C ASN A 52 21.71 12.83 -13.69
N THR A 53 21.61 13.53 -14.82
CA THR A 53 21.16 12.91 -16.06
C THR A 53 22.24 12.01 -16.65
N ALA A 54 21.90 11.15 -17.60
CA ALA A 54 22.86 10.35 -18.34
C ALA A 54 23.91 11.21 -19.11
N GLY A 55 23.58 12.46 -19.41
CA GLY A 55 24.49 13.45 -20.03
C GLY A 55 25.30 14.26 -19.02
N GLY A 56 25.26 13.94 -17.71
CA GLY A 56 26.04 14.63 -16.68
C GLY A 56 25.43 15.95 -16.17
N ALA A 57 24.26 16.37 -16.64
CA ALA A 57 23.59 17.56 -16.12
C ALA A 57 23.00 17.28 -14.74
N ILE A 58 23.18 18.20 -13.81
CA ILE A 58 22.66 18.14 -12.45
C ILE A 58 21.26 18.77 -12.41
N TYR A 59 20.31 18.08 -11.74
CA TYR A 59 19.00 18.63 -11.43
C TYR A 59 18.58 18.29 -10.01
N HIS A 60 17.65 19.08 -9.47
CA HIS A 60 17.17 18.93 -8.09
C HIS A 60 15.68 18.61 -8.10
N THR A 61 15.27 17.71 -7.22
CA THR A 61 13.86 17.41 -6.97
C THR A 61 13.53 17.60 -5.49
N PRO A 62 12.26 17.90 -5.15
CA PRO A 62 11.82 17.85 -3.76
C PRO A 62 12.23 16.52 -3.11
N ARG A 63 12.65 16.61 -1.86
CA ARG A 63 13.05 15.43 -1.11
C ARG A 63 11.83 14.75 -0.51
N HIS A 64 11.86 13.42 -0.48
CA HIS A 64 10.87 12.60 0.19
C HIS A 64 11.46 11.93 1.42
N GLN A 65 10.68 11.84 2.49
CA GLN A 65 11.00 11.07 3.69
C GLN A 65 9.72 10.42 4.20
N GLY A 66 9.82 9.22 4.78
CA GLY A 66 8.69 8.52 5.35
C GLY A 66 9.10 7.60 6.48
N ASP A 67 8.13 7.26 7.30
CA ASP A 67 8.26 6.28 8.37
C ASP A 67 7.00 5.42 8.49
N ASP A 68 7.13 4.35 9.26
CA ASP A 68 6.02 3.50 9.64
C ASP A 68 5.38 4.05 10.92
N VAL A 69 4.06 4.11 10.94
CA VAL A 69 3.27 4.53 12.11
C VAL A 69 2.86 3.29 12.89
N ASN A 70 3.21 3.25 14.17
CA ASN A 70 2.76 2.19 15.06
C ASN A 70 1.25 2.32 15.30
N ILE A 71 0.49 1.29 14.94
CA ILE A 71 -0.96 1.26 15.10
C ILE A 71 -1.33 0.41 16.31
N SER A 72 -2.13 0.98 17.20
CA SER A 72 -2.75 0.23 18.29
C SER A 72 -4.09 -0.32 17.83
N VAL A 73 -4.18 -1.65 17.67
CA VAL A 73 -5.40 -2.35 17.28
C VAL A 73 -6.06 -2.94 18.52
N ASN A 74 -7.36 -2.72 18.67
CA ASN A 74 -8.14 -3.41 19.71
C ASN A 74 -8.22 -4.91 19.38
N PRO A 75 -7.70 -5.80 20.23
CA PRO A 75 -7.59 -7.22 19.91
C PRO A 75 -8.94 -7.94 19.78
N THR A 76 -9.99 -7.38 20.38
CA THR A 76 -11.33 -7.99 20.36
C THR A 76 -12.16 -7.56 19.16
N THR A 77 -12.03 -6.29 18.76
CA THR A 77 -12.89 -5.71 17.73
C THR A 77 -12.17 -5.48 16.41
N GLY A 78 -10.84 -5.57 16.38
CA GLY A 78 -10.01 -5.19 15.23
C GLY A 78 -9.99 -3.68 14.96
N TYR A 79 -10.66 -2.86 15.79
CA TYR A 79 -10.73 -1.40 15.59
C TYR A 79 -9.39 -0.74 15.88
N PHE A 80 -9.06 0.22 15.03
CA PHE A 80 -7.91 1.11 15.22
C PHE A 80 -8.29 2.55 14.88
N LYS A 81 -7.54 3.50 15.44
CA LYS A 81 -7.66 4.92 15.12
C LYS A 81 -6.33 5.61 15.36
N GLU A 82 -5.81 6.26 14.32
CA GLU A 82 -4.55 6.98 14.36
C GLU A 82 -4.71 8.39 13.79
N LYS A 83 -3.80 9.29 14.19
CA LYS A 83 -3.75 10.66 13.69
C LYS A 83 -2.42 10.90 12.98
N ILE A 84 -2.48 11.34 11.74
CA ILE A 84 -1.32 11.68 10.93
C ILE A 84 -1.21 13.20 10.86
N PRO A 85 -0.08 13.79 11.31
CA PRO A 85 0.12 15.24 11.23
C PRO A 85 0.32 15.67 9.78
N LEU A 86 -0.29 16.81 9.40
CA LEU A 86 -0.09 17.39 8.07
C LEU A 86 1.34 17.89 7.87
N GLN A 87 1.90 18.48 8.91
CA GLN A 87 3.25 19.01 8.89
C GLN A 87 4.16 18.09 9.71
N GLY A 88 5.17 17.53 9.08
CA GLY A 88 6.24 16.81 9.74
C GLY A 88 7.26 17.74 10.39
N GLY A 89 7.21 19.06 10.08
CA GLY A 89 8.02 20.12 10.68
C GLY A 89 9.51 20.01 10.37
N GLY A 90 10.32 20.38 11.36
CA GLY A 90 11.76 20.38 11.28
C GLY A 90 12.34 21.43 10.33
N TRP A 91 13.66 21.34 10.11
CA TRP A 91 14.39 22.24 9.21
C TRP A 91 13.89 22.16 7.76
N CYS A 92 13.57 20.95 7.28
CA CYS A 92 13.10 20.69 5.92
C CYS A 92 11.65 21.13 5.71
N GLN A 93 10.91 21.51 6.75
CA GLN A 93 9.50 21.91 6.66
C GLN A 93 8.65 20.84 5.95
N TRP A 94 8.79 19.60 6.42
CA TRP A 94 8.10 18.45 5.87
C TRP A 94 6.57 18.63 5.86
N HIS A 95 5.91 18.34 4.76
CA HIS A 95 4.46 18.28 4.67
C HIS A 95 4.01 16.96 4.05
N ILE A 96 2.86 16.47 4.51
CA ILE A 96 2.34 15.17 4.09
C ILE A 96 2.08 15.12 2.58
N ASN A 97 2.52 14.07 1.94
CA ASN A 97 2.32 13.82 0.52
C ASN A 97 1.46 12.58 0.28
N THR A 98 1.80 11.46 0.94
CA THR A 98 1.14 10.19 0.70
C THR A 98 0.96 9.43 2.01
N ILE A 99 -0.19 8.78 2.16
CA ILE A 99 -0.47 7.81 3.22
C ILE A 99 -0.72 6.46 2.56
N VAL A 100 -0.02 5.42 3.02
CA VAL A 100 -0.22 4.03 2.56
C VAL A 100 -0.69 3.22 3.73
N PHE A 101 -1.85 2.59 3.60
CA PHE A 101 -2.39 1.67 4.59
C PHE A 101 -2.57 0.30 3.92
N VAL A 102 -1.90 -0.70 4.45
CA VAL A 102 -1.93 -2.08 3.96
C VAL A 102 -2.28 -3.00 5.12
N ILE A 103 -3.05 -4.03 4.86
CA ILE A 103 -3.23 -5.16 5.77
C ILE A 103 -2.62 -6.42 5.15
N MET A 104 -2.03 -7.26 5.97
CA MET A 104 -1.47 -8.54 5.55
C MET A 104 -1.74 -9.60 6.62
N TYR A 105 -1.71 -10.86 6.25
CA TYR A 105 -1.82 -11.95 7.23
C TYR A 105 -0.65 -11.95 8.21
N THR A 106 -0.94 -12.26 9.47
CA THR A 106 0.08 -12.61 10.48
C THR A 106 0.34 -14.10 10.54
N ASP A 107 -0.70 -14.89 10.33
CA ASP A 107 -0.66 -16.36 10.26
C ASP A 107 -1.71 -16.86 9.26
N VAL A 108 -1.37 -17.92 8.53
CA VAL A 108 -2.20 -18.50 7.47
C VAL A 108 -2.38 -20.02 7.62
N ASN A 109 -1.94 -20.60 8.75
CA ASN A 109 -2.03 -22.03 9.01
C ASN A 109 -3.48 -22.54 9.07
N HIS A 110 -4.44 -21.68 9.40
CA HIS A 110 -5.86 -21.98 9.38
C HIS A 110 -6.41 -22.18 7.96
N LEU A 111 -5.75 -21.64 6.93
CA LEU A 111 -6.10 -21.81 5.53
C LEU A 111 -5.33 -22.99 4.90
N ILE A 112 -4.01 -23.00 5.05
CA ILE A 112 -3.15 -24.06 4.53
C ILE A 112 -2.01 -24.27 5.52
N LYS A 113 -1.89 -25.52 6.01
CA LYS A 113 -0.81 -25.90 6.92
C LYS A 113 0.56 -25.68 6.28
N ASP A 114 1.50 -25.14 7.06
CA ASP A 114 2.89 -24.85 6.68
C ASP A 114 3.04 -23.80 5.54
N ALA A 115 1.96 -23.10 5.19
CA ALA A 115 2.05 -21.95 4.33
C ALA A 115 2.58 -20.71 5.10
N VAL A 116 3.14 -19.76 4.36
CA VAL A 116 3.67 -18.52 4.94
C VAL A 116 2.90 -17.29 4.43
N PRO A 117 2.72 -16.25 5.26
CA PRO A 117 2.20 -14.96 4.80
C PRO A 117 3.07 -14.36 3.69
N TYR A 118 2.44 -13.75 2.68
CA TYR A 118 3.15 -13.23 1.51
C TYR A 118 2.94 -11.72 1.36
N THR A 119 1.93 -11.31 0.62
CA THR A 119 1.68 -9.90 0.34
C THR A 119 0.34 -9.45 0.91
N GLY A 120 0.23 -8.14 1.19
CA GLY A 120 -0.99 -7.52 1.65
C GLY A 120 -1.70 -6.72 0.56
N THR A 121 -2.88 -6.22 0.92
CA THR A 121 -3.68 -5.30 0.11
C THR A 121 -4.15 -4.12 0.95
N GLY A 122 -4.54 -3.01 0.31
CA GLY A 122 -4.96 -1.83 1.05
C GLY A 122 -5.25 -0.61 0.18
N ILE A 123 -4.89 0.57 0.70
CA ILE A 123 -5.11 1.84 0.03
C ILE A 123 -3.86 2.71 0.03
N THR A 124 -3.70 3.48 -1.03
CA THR A 124 -2.72 4.56 -1.14
C THR A 124 -3.46 5.87 -1.33
N ILE A 125 -3.24 6.82 -0.44
CA ILE A 125 -3.90 8.12 -0.43
C ILE A 125 -2.88 9.18 -0.82
N TYR A 126 -3.13 9.87 -1.92
CA TYR A 126 -2.35 11.01 -2.39
C TYR A 126 -2.98 12.29 -1.87
N ILE A 127 -2.17 13.12 -1.22
CA ILE A 127 -2.62 14.36 -0.61
C ILE A 127 -2.37 15.52 -1.57
N ASN A 128 -3.42 16.28 -1.85
CA ASN A 128 -3.40 17.30 -2.89
C ASN A 128 -3.00 16.76 -4.28
N ASP A 129 -2.75 17.62 -5.23
CA ASP A 129 -2.60 17.21 -6.64
C ASP A 129 -1.18 16.80 -7.08
N SER A 130 -0.23 16.69 -6.15
CA SER A 130 1.15 16.33 -6.48
C SER A 130 1.32 14.82 -6.63
N GLU A 131 1.93 14.37 -7.72
CA GLU A 131 2.37 12.98 -7.97
C GLU A 131 1.28 11.89 -8.04
N LYS A 132 0.07 12.25 -8.44
CA LYS A 132 -1.04 11.29 -8.49
C LYS A 132 -1.03 10.41 -9.76
N PRO A 133 -1.42 9.13 -9.65
CA PRO A 133 -1.71 8.30 -10.81
C PRO A 133 -2.83 8.88 -11.66
N LYS A 134 -2.82 8.58 -12.97
CA LYS A 134 -3.89 9.00 -13.89
C LYS A 134 -5.25 8.45 -13.49
N GLU A 135 -5.27 7.21 -12.95
CA GLU A 135 -6.46 6.50 -12.51
C GLU A 135 -6.49 6.47 -10.98
N MET A 136 -7.26 7.36 -10.39
CA MET A 136 -7.49 7.35 -8.95
C MET A 136 -8.91 7.82 -8.64
N LYS A 137 -9.49 7.23 -7.59
CA LYS A 137 -10.77 7.68 -7.04
C LYS A 137 -10.56 9.03 -6.33
N LYS A 138 -11.29 10.08 -6.74
CA LYS A 138 -11.18 11.41 -6.14
C LYS A 138 -12.20 11.61 -5.03
N PHE A 139 -11.72 12.13 -3.90
CA PHE A 139 -12.55 12.51 -2.77
C PHE A 139 -12.16 13.91 -2.29
N THR A 140 -13.05 14.56 -1.58
CA THR A 140 -12.78 15.91 -1.04
C THR A 140 -11.99 15.83 0.26
N ASN A 141 -12.68 15.64 1.38
CA ASN A 141 -12.07 15.61 2.72
C ASN A 141 -12.34 14.30 3.49
N TYR A 142 -13.06 13.36 2.89
CA TYR A 142 -13.47 12.12 3.53
C TYR A 142 -13.40 10.94 2.57
N ILE A 143 -12.73 9.88 2.99
CA ILE A 143 -12.67 8.59 2.29
C ILE A 143 -13.34 7.54 3.17
N ASN A 144 -14.35 6.85 2.64
CA ASN A 144 -14.97 5.69 3.30
C ASN A 144 -14.91 4.51 2.34
N TYR A 145 -13.98 3.59 2.58
CA TYR A 145 -13.72 2.48 1.69
C TYR A 145 -13.88 1.14 2.41
N LYS A 146 -14.81 0.33 1.92
CA LYS A 146 -15.21 -0.96 2.51
C LYS A 146 -15.16 -2.06 1.43
N PRO A 147 -13.97 -2.42 0.94
CA PRO A 147 -13.86 -3.43 -0.11
C PRO A 147 -14.10 -4.83 0.44
N ILE A 148 -14.45 -5.75 -0.46
CA ILE A 148 -14.26 -7.17 -0.21
C ILE A 148 -12.84 -7.51 -0.65
N ILE A 149 -12.13 -8.26 0.17
CA ILE A 149 -10.77 -8.75 -0.13
C ILE A 149 -10.73 -10.26 0.01
N TYR A 150 -9.82 -10.89 -0.71
CA TYR A 150 -9.71 -12.34 -0.81
C TYR A 150 -8.30 -12.80 -0.48
N PRO A 151 -8.12 -13.96 0.16
CA PRO A 151 -6.84 -14.64 0.16
C PRO A 151 -6.53 -15.16 -1.25
N PHE A 152 -5.26 -15.29 -1.57
CA PHE A 152 -4.81 -16.06 -2.72
C PHE A 152 -3.62 -16.93 -2.35
N LEU A 153 -3.58 -18.13 -2.92
CA LEU A 153 -2.44 -19.01 -2.80
C LEU A 153 -1.45 -18.76 -3.95
N ARG A 154 -0.18 -18.52 -3.62
CA ARG A 154 0.92 -18.58 -4.56
C ARG A 154 1.75 -19.84 -4.31
N LYS A 155 1.90 -20.65 -5.34
CA LYS A 155 2.66 -21.89 -5.31
C LYS A 155 3.74 -21.83 -6.38
N ASP A 156 4.95 -21.51 -5.98
CA ASP A 156 6.13 -21.57 -6.83
C ASP A 156 6.82 -22.93 -6.63
N TYR A 157 7.51 -23.42 -7.64
CA TYR A 157 8.15 -24.75 -7.63
C TYR A 157 9.27 -24.89 -6.59
N ASP A 158 9.89 -23.78 -6.20
CA ASP A 158 11.10 -23.71 -5.36
C ASP A 158 10.89 -23.05 -3.99
N THR A 159 9.65 -22.70 -3.63
CA THR A 159 9.35 -22.00 -2.38
C THR A 159 8.18 -22.67 -1.62
N PRO A 160 8.08 -22.45 -0.29
CA PRO A 160 6.88 -22.83 0.46
C PRO A 160 5.63 -22.20 -0.15
N ASN A 161 4.47 -22.82 0.09
CA ASN A 161 3.19 -22.20 -0.22
C ASN A 161 3.06 -20.84 0.45
N GLN A 162 2.67 -19.84 -0.30
CA GLN A 162 2.53 -18.46 0.14
C GLN A 162 1.08 -18.02 0.04
N ILE A 163 0.55 -17.36 1.07
CA ILE A 163 -0.81 -16.82 1.05
C ILE A 163 -0.75 -15.32 1.23
N GLY A 164 -1.24 -14.60 0.23
CA GLY A 164 -1.39 -13.15 0.25
C GLY A 164 -2.84 -12.72 0.27
N LEU A 165 -3.06 -11.41 0.40
CA LEU A 165 -4.36 -10.76 0.27
C LEU A 165 -4.45 -10.01 -1.04
N TYR A 166 -5.61 -10.08 -1.68
CA TYR A 166 -5.89 -9.47 -2.95
C TYR A 166 -7.16 -8.61 -2.86
N GLY A 167 -7.07 -7.37 -3.32
CA GLY A 167 -8.17 -6.42 -3.40
C GLY A 167 -8.47 -5.98 -4.82
N GLU A 168 -9.38 -5.05 -4.99
CA GLU A 168 -9.88 -4.53 -6.26
C GLU A 168 -8.76 -4.15 -7.27
N SER A 169 -7.66 -3.58 -6.79
CA SER A 169 -6.51 -3.17 -7.62
C SER A 169 -5.28 -4.08 -7.46
N GLY A 170 -5.45 -5.27 -6.95
CA GLY A 170 -4.36 -6.19 -6.66
C GLY A 170 -3.62 -5.84 -5.37
N GLY A 171 -2.76 -4.85 -5.41
CA GLY A 171 -2.04 -4.31 -4.25
C GLY A 171 -2.84 -3.27 -3.48
N THR A 172 -2.64 -1.98 -3.78
CA THR A 172 -3.36 -0.88 -3.12
C THR A 172 -4.24 -0.11 -4.10
N THR A 173 -5.47 0.19 -3.67
CA THR A 173 -6.37 1.08 -4.41
C THR A 173 -5.98 2.54 -4.15
N SER A 174 -5.86 3.35 -5.21
CA SER A 174 -5.42 4.74 -5.13
C SER A 174 -6.56 5.72 -4.95
N PHE A 175 -6.42 6.62 -3.98
CA PHE A 175 -7.36 7.69 -3.67
C PHE A 175 -6.68 9.05 -3.63
N GLY A 176 -7.39 10.09 -4.01
CA GLY A 176 -6.98 11.48 -3.83
C GLY A 176 -7.73 12.12 -2.67
N LEU A 177 -7.04 12.71 -1.71
CA LEU A 177 -7.62 13.49 -0.62
C LEU A 177 -7.25 14.96 -0.80
N SER A 178 -8.26 15.83 -0.86
CA SER A 178 -8.07 17.27 -0.94
C SER A 178 -8.14 17.91 0.45
N LEU A 179 -7.12 18.66 0.82
CA LEU A 179 -7.08 19.37 2.09
C LEU A 179 -7.84 20.69 1.98
N ILE A 180 -9.13 20.66 2.28
CA ILE A 180 -9.99 21.86 2.30
C ILE A 180 -9.84 22.53 3.67
N PRO A 181 -9.41 23.81 3.74
CA PRO A 181 -9.28 24.52 4.99
C PRO A 181 -10.57 24.55 5.82
N GLY A 182 -10.46 24.35 7.12
CA GLY A 182 -11.61 24.34 8.05
C GLY A 182 -12.42 23.05 8.06
N SER A 183 -12.05 22.04 7.24
CA SER A 183 -12.66 20.72 7.24
C SER A 183 -11.88 19.72 8.11
N GLU A 184 -12.60 18.73 8.63
CA GLU A 184 -11.95 17.52 9.16
C GLU A 184 -11.57 16.60 7.99
N TRP A 185 -10.38 15.99 8.07
CA TRP A 185 -9.93 15.01 7.09
C TRP A 185 -9.93 13.64 7.71
N LYS A 186 -10.65 12.72 7.07
CA LYS A 186 -10.90 11.40 7.63
C LYS A 186 -10.82 10.32 6.55
N ILE A 187 -10.11 9.26 6.89
CA ILE A 187 -9.97 8.05 6.09
C ILE A 187 -10.50 6.90 6.93
N THR A 188 -11.56 6.26 6.43
CA THR A 188 -12.14 5.05 7.03
C THR A 188 -11.90 3.88 6.09
N TYR A 189 -11.19 2.84 6.58
CA TYR A 189 -10.92 1.61 5.84
C TYR A 189 -11.40 0.40 6.63
N MET A 190 -12.43 -0.27 6.12
CA MET A 190 -13.08 -1.42 6.77
C MET A 190 -13.29 -2.54 5.76
N PRO A 191 -12.26 -3.30 5.37
CA PRO A 191 -12.41 -4.38 4.42
C PRO A 191 -13.15 -5.56 5.04
N THR A 192 -13.93 -6.26 4.21
CA THR A 192 -14.48 -7.58 4.53
C THR A 192 -13.61 -8.64 3.89
N LEU A 193 -13.06 -9.55 4.69
CA LEU A 193 -12.26 -10.68 4.21
C LEU A 193 -13.18 -11.87 3.93
N ASP A 194 -13.22 -12.31 2.66
CA ASP A 194 -13.94 -13.50 2.23
C ASP A 194 -12.96 -14.64 1.94
N GLU A 195 -12.73 -15.51 2.92
CA GLU A 195 -11.83 -16.65 2.82
C GLU A 195 -12.46 -17.85 2.10
N THR A 196 -13.72 -17.77 1.71
CA THR A 196 -14.40 -18.85 0.96
C THR A 196 -13.96 -18.91 -0.50
N LYS A 197 -13.32 -17.86 -1.00
CA LYS A 197 -12.86 -17.71 -2.38
C LYS A 197 -11.38 -17.44 -2.42
N MET A 198 -10.60 -18.45 -2.74
CA MET A 198 -9.14 -18.37 -2.80
C MET A 198 -8.61 -18.80 -4.17
N PRO A 199 -8.37 -17.86 -5.11
CA PRO A 199 -7.69 -18.18 -6.36
C PRO A 199 -6.25 -18.63 -6.10
N LYS A 200 -5.67 -19.38 -7.07
CA LYS A 200 -4.34 -19.95 -6.96
C LYS A 200 -3.47 -19.49 -8.12
N ILE A 201 -2.31 -18.95 -7.83
CA ILE A 201 -1.25 -18.70 -8.80
C ILE A 201 -0.27 -19.87 -8.69
N ILE A 202 -0.10 -20.63 -9.77
CA ILE A 202 0.80 -21.76 -9.82
C ILE A 202 1.90 -21.44 -10.82
N VAL A 203 3.13 -21.42 -10.36
CA VAL A 203 4.32 -21.17 -11.17
C VAL A 203 5.14 -22.46 -11.22
N SER A 204 5.15 -23.10 -12.38
CA SER A 204 5.92 -24.33 -12.61
C SER A 204 7.38 -23.97 -12.95
N GLU A 205 8.27 -24.92 -12.75
CA GLU A 205 9.65 -24.81 -13.19
C GLU A 205 9.73 -24.59 -14.71
N ASN A 206 10.56 -23.66 -15.14
CA ASN A 206 10.82 -23.47 -16.56
C ASN A 206 11.82 -24.52 -17.06
N PRO A 207 11.66 -25.02 -18.29
CA PRO A 207 12.72 -25.75 -18.95
C PRO A 207 14.02 -24.95 -18.98
N PRO A 208 15.21 -25.59 -18.90
CA PRO A 208 16.48 -24.88 -18.94
C PRO A 208 16.59 -23.93 -20.15
N GLY A 209 17.03 -22.72 -19.92
CA GLY A 209 17.25 -21.70 -20.96
C GLY A 209 16.02 -20.88 -21.33
N ILE A 210 14.87 -21.08 -20.71
CA ILE A 210 13.67 -20.24 -20.93
C ILE A 210 13.56 -19.16 -19.84
N TYR A 211 13.61 -17.91 -20.26
CA TYR A 211 13.34 -16.74 -19.43
C TYR A 211 12.55 -15.70 -20.26
N PRO A 212 11.52 -15.03 -19.75
CA PRO A 212 10.98 -15.05 -18.38
C PRO A 212 10.07 -16.24 -18.10
N ARG A 213 9.69 -16.44 -16.82
CA ARG A 213 8.85 -17.53 -16.31
C ARG A 213 7.54 -17.66 -17.11
N GLY A 214 7.53 -18.49 -18.16
CA GLY A 214 6.42 -18.63 -19.09
C GLY A 214 5.35 -19.64 -18.66
N ASN A 215 5.51 -20.33 -17.51
CA ASN A 215 4.65 -21.44 -17.09
C ASN A 215 3.80 -21.12 -15.85
N ALA A 216 3.34 -19.88 -15.72
CA ALA A 216 2.41 -19.52 -14.66
C ALA A 216 0.96 -19.71 -15.13
N ARG A 217 0.08 -20.12 -14.23
CA ARG A 217 -1.37 -20.14 -14.46
C ARG A 217 -2.11 -19.65 -13.22
N VAL A 218 -3.30 -19.09 -13.42
CA VAL A 218 -4.21 -18.72 -12.36
C VAL A 218 -5.43 -19.63 -12.40
N GLU A 219 -5.72 -20.29 -11.30
CA GLU A 219 -6.91 -21.11 -11.10
C GLU A 219 -7.90 -20.36 -10.22
N TYR A 220 -9.12 -20.12 -10.71
CA TYR A 220 -10.17 -19.42 -9.98
C TYR A 220 -11.11 -20.39 -9.24
N PRO A 221 -11.80 -19.93 -8.18
CA PRO A 221 -12.72 -20.77 -7.39
C PRO A 221 -13.86 -21.39 -8.19
N ASP A 222 -14.27 -20.77 -9.30
CA ASP A 222 -15.31 -21.27 -10.22
C ASP A 222 -14.80 -22.32 -11.23
N GLY A 223 -13.52 -22.70 -11.13
CA GLY A 223 -12.89 -23.70 -12.01
C GLY A 223 -12.28 -23.13 -13.29
N LYS A 224 -12.41 -21.84 -13.55
CA LYS A 224 -11.73 -21.19 -14.69
C LYS A 224 -10.22 -21.15 -14.49
N ILE A 225 -9.49 -21.26 -15.60
CA ILE A 225 -8.01 -21.24 -15.60
C ILE A 225 -7.53 -20.25 -16.64
N ASP A 226 -6.68 -19.31 -16.21
CA ASP A 226 -5.91 -18.43 -17.09
C ASP A 226 -4.50 -19.00 -17.24
N LEU A 227 -4.10 -19.33 -18.48
CA LEU A 227 -2.77 -19.83 -18.80
C LEU A 227 -1.79 -18.70 -19.09
N ASN A 228 -0.49 -18.95 -18.84
CA ASN A 228 0.61 -18.01 -19.08
C ASN A 228 0.42 -16.67 -18.35
N ARG A 229 -0.13 -16.72 -17.14
CA ARG A 229 -0.46 -15.57 -16.33
C ARG A 229 -0.14 -15.79 -14.86
N ASP A 230 0.43 -14.80 -14.19
CA ASP A 230 0.79 -14.79 -12.76
C ASP A 230 0.10 -13.67 -11.97
N SER A 231 -0.94 -13.08 -12.56
CA SER A 231 -1.75 -12.02 -11.94
C SER A 231 -3.23 -12.40 -11.94
N ILE A 232 -3.91 -12.12 -10.84
CA ILE A 232 -5.33 -12.42 -10.63
C ILE A 232 -6.18 -11.28 -11.20
N ASP A 233 -7.30 -11.62 -11.83
CA ASP A 233 -8.35 -10.68 -12.18
C ASP A 233 -9.40 -10.66 -11.06
N TYR A 234 -9.50 -9.56 -10.32
CA TYR A 234 -10.41 -9.42 -9.18
C TYR A 234 -11.88 -9.67 -9.56
N TRP A 235 -12.32 -9.15 -10.69
CA TRP A 235 -13.67 -9.31 -11.19
C TRP A 235 -14.04 -10.79 -11.46
N LYS A 236 -13.08 -11.65 -11.77
CA LYS A 236 -13.32 -13.09 -11.94
C LYS A 236 -13.57 -13.82 -10.62
N ILE A 237 -13.05 -13.30 -9.50
CA ILE A 237 -13.33 -13.88 -8.18
C ILE A 237 -14.78 -13.61 -7.78
N ASN A 238 -15.29 -12.44 -8.09
CA ASN A 238 -16.64 -12.00 -7.75
C ASN A 238 -17.72 -12.39 -8.77
N ASN A 239 -17.35 -12.89 -9.96
CA ASN A 239 -18.26 -13.03 -11.10
C ASN A 239 -18.94 -11.71 -11.48
N THR A 240 -18.27 -10.56 -11.26
CA THR A 240 -18.72 -9.24 -11.71
C THR A 240 -18.20 -8.95 -13.11
N SER A 241 -18.83 -8.03 -13.83
CA SER A 241 -18.30 -7.59 -15.12
C SER A 241 -17.07 -6.70 -14.91
N GLN A 242 -16.14 -6.72 -15.87
CA GLN A 242 -14.91 -5.92 -15.83
C GLN A 242 -15.19 -4.39 -15.76
N TRP A 243 -16.44 -3.97 -15.95
CA TRP A 243 -16.85 -2.58 -16.17
C TRP A 243 -17.89 -2.05 -15.14
N GLU A 244 -18.10 -2.74 -14.02
CA GLU A 244 -18.92 -2.27 -12.91
C GLU A 244 -18.18 -1.43 -11.89
#